data_eebc542bd7c62028e4a522182af79b79
#
_entry.id   eebc542bd7c62028e4a522182af79b79
#
_cell.length_a   1.000
_cell.length_b   1.000
_cell.length_c   1.000
_cell.angle_alpha   90.00
_cell.angle_beta   90.00
_cell.angle_gamma   90.00
#
_symmetry.space_group_name_H-M   'P 1'
#
loop_
_entity.id
_entity.type
_entity.pdbx_description
1 polymer ?
#
loop_
_entity_poly.entity_id
_entity_poly.type
_entity_poly.pdbx_seq_one_letter_code
_entity_poly.pdbx_strand_id
1 'polypeptide(L)'
;MLTVREHIDISAPVERVFDYMDTPAHQATITPSLSESVLLERLPNGGSRARYTYRLLGLSFSGEVRATDYVPNERIVWTMTGDLQGTIRWYAEPIETRCRFTYAATYRVPGPRFLQSLTGPLVRRYNEREIRTLLRNLKERLESPRAAG
;
A
#
# COMPACT_ATOMS: atom_id res chain seq x y z
N MET A 1 17.61 3.89 -2.97
CA MET A 1 16.35 3.90 -2.21
C MET A 1 15.27 4.52 -3.06
N LEU A 2 14.12 3.88 -3.14
CA LEU A 2 12.98 4.38 -3.89
C LEU A 2 12.02 5.09 -2.95
N THR A 3 11.57 6.28 -3.35
CA THR A 3 10.58 7.04 -2.58
C THR A 3 9.45 7.46 -3.51
N VAL A 4 8.22 7.19 -3.12
CA VAL A 4 7.02 7.59 -3.86
C VAL A 4 6.00 8.18 -2.89
N ARG A 5 5.28 9.22 -3.32
CA ARG A 5 4.21 9.82 -2.53
C ARG A 5 3.14 10.33 -3.48
N GLU A 6 1.94 9.83 -3.31
CA GLU A 6 0.78 10.19 -4.12
C GLU A 6 -0.45 10.27 -3.23
N HIS A 7 -1.43 11.07 -3.63
CA HIS A 7 -2.70 11.12 -2.90
C HIS A 7 -3.88 11.19 -3.86
N ILE A 8 -5.07 10.90 -3.35
CA ILE A 8 -6.31 10.97 -4.10
C ILE A 8 -7.46 11.34 -3.16
N ASP A 9 -8.43 12.09 -3.68
CA ASP A 9 -9.64 12.41 -2.94
C ASP A 9 -10.73 11.44 -3.35
N ILE A 10 -11.38 10.83 -2.35
CA ILE A 10 -12.38 9.77 -2.54
C ILE A 10 -13.69 10.25 -1.93
N SER A 11 -14.78 10.10 -2.70
CA SER A 11 -16.14 10.45 -2.25
C SER A 11 -16.71 9.32 -1.37
N ALA A 12 -16.07 9.12 -0.22
CA ALA A 12 -16.46 8.15 0.79
C ALA A 12 -15.95 8.65 2.14
N PRO A 13 -16.59 8.27 3.24
CA PRO A 13 -16.13 8.69 4.57
C PRO A 13 -14.80 8.04 4.92
N VAL A 14 -14.02 8.71 5.77
CA VAL A 14 -12.69 8.27 6.17
C VAL A 14 -12.70 6.84 6.75
N GLU A 15 -13.73 6.51 7.52
CA GLU A 15 -13.87 5.19 8.15
C GLU A 15 -13.93 4.08 7.10
N ARG A 16 -14.65 4.33 6.02
CA ARG A 16 -14.82 3.34 4.96
C ARG A 16 -13.55 3.14 4.15
N VAL A 17 -12.84 4.23 3.86
CA VAL A 17 -11.56 4.17 3.16
C VAL A 17 -10.54 3.42 4.01
N PHE A 18 -10.47 3.78 5.29
CA PHE A 18 -9.54 3.15 6.23
C PHE A 18 -9.82 1.64 6.37
N ASP A 19 -11.07 1.26 6.58
CA ASP A 19 -11.45 -0.15 6.74
C ASP A 19 -11.09 -0.98 5.52
N TYR A 20 -11.30 -0.43 4.33
CA TYR A 20 -10.94 -1.12 3.09
C TYR A 20 -9.44 -1.36 3.03
N MET A 21 -8.65 -0.31 3.28
CA MET A 21 -7.19 -0.41 3.22
C MET A 21 -6.62 -1.29 4.33
N ASP A 22 -7.28 -1.36 5.48
CA ASP A 22 -6.83 -2.15 6.64
C ASP A 22 -7.03 -3.66 6.46
N THR A 23 -7.66 -4.08 5.39
CA THR A 23 -7.92 -5.49 5.11
C THR A 23 -6.88 -6.00 4.11
N PRO A 24 -5.89 -6.83 4.53
CA PRO A 24 -4.80 -7.27 3.65
C PRO A 24 -5.27 -7.90 2.34
N ALA A 25 -6.33 -8.72 2.38
CA ALA A 25 -6.84 -9.35 1.17
C ALA A 25 -7.30 -8.35 0.10
N HIS A 26 -7.73 -7.16 0.50
CA HIS A 26 -8.16 -6.13 -0.45
C HIS A 26 -6.97 -5.54 -1.22
N GLN A 27 -5.78 -5.57 -0.66
CA GLN A 27 -4.60 -4.96 -1.29
C GLN A 27 -4.28 -5.60 -2.63
N ALA A 28 -4.39 -6.92 -2.73
CA ALA A 28 -4.14 -7.63 -3.99
C ALA A 28 -5.18 -7.31 -5.06
N THR A 29 -6.38 -6.87 -4.67
CA THR A 29 -7.43 -6.54 -5.63
C THR A 29 -7.26 -5.16 -6.27
N ILE A 30 -6.51 -4.27 -5.65
CA ILE A 30 -6.30 -2.90 -6.16
C ILE A 30 -4.87 -2.64 -6.60
N THR A 31 -3.90 -3.45 -6.20
CA THR A 31 -2.48 -3.26 -6.48
C THR A 31 -2.04 -4.22 -7.58
N PRO A 32 -1.82 -3.73 -8.82
CA PRO A 32 -1.54 -4.61 -9.95
C PRO A 32 -0.34 -5.55 -9.76
N SER A 33 0.75 -5.06 -9.17
CA SER A 33 1.97 -5.86 -8.97
C SER A 33 1.89 -6.82 -7.78
N LEU A 34 0.88 -6.67 -6.93
CA LEU A 34 0.77 -7.48 -5.71
C LEU A 34 -0.03 -8.74 -6.03
N SER A 35 0.66 -9.86 -6.12
CA SER A 35 0.02 -11.14 -6.44
C SER A 35 -0.55 -11.85 -5.21
N GLU A 36 -0.06 -11.52 -4.02
CA GLU A 36 -0.51 -12.14 -2.78
C GLU A 36 -0.38 -11.16 -1.62
N SER A 37 -1.42 -11.12 -0.78
CA SER A 37 -1.42 -10.38 0.48
C SER A 37 -2.27 -11.19 1.47
N VAL A 38 -1.61 -11.74 2.49
CA VAL A 38 -2.24 -12.68 3.42
C VAL A 38 -2.03 -12.20 4.85
N LEU A 39 -3.15 -12.05 5.57
CA LEU A 39 -3.10 -11.72 7.00
C LEU A 39 -2.45 -12.88 7.77
N LEU A 40 -1.41 -12.59 8.55
CA LEU A 40 -0.74 -13.56 9.40
C LEU A 40 -1.23 -13.47 10.84
N GLU A 41 -1.38 -12.24 11.37
CA GLU A 41 -1.91 -12.04 12.71
C GLU A 41 -2.37 -10.60 12.91
N ARG A 42 -3.23 -10.38 13.89
CA ARG A 42 -3.54 -9.06 14.42
C ARG A 42 -2.58 -8.74 15.56
N LEU A 43 -2.12 -7.49 15.60
CA LEU A 43 -1.14 -7.05 16.58
C LEU A 43 -1.82 -6.39 17.79
N PRO A 44 -1.13 -6.31 18.94
CA PRO A 44 -1.68 -5.63 20.12
C PRO A 44 -2.09 -4.18 19.88
N ASN A 45 -1.43 -3.49 18.94
CA ASN A 45 -1.79 -2.09 18.62
C ASN A 45 -3.05 -1.95 17.76
N GLY A 46 -3.67 -3.07 17.38
CA GLY A 46 -4.85 -3.07 16.51
C GLY A 46 -4.54 -3.26 15.03
N GLY A 47 -3.31 -3.06 14.64
CA GLY A 47 -2.85 -3.28 13.27
C GLY A 47 -2.64 -4.75 12.95
N SER A 48 -2.00 -5.02 11.82
CA SER A 48 -1.79 -6.40 11.39
C SER A 48 -0.35 -6.64 10.94
N ARG A 49 -0.01 -7.92 10.85
CA ARG A 49 1.17 -8.43 10.17
C ARG A 49 0.68 -9.28 9.02
N ALA A 50 1.21 -9.03 7.83
CA ALA A 50 0.76 -9.71 6.60
C ALA A 50 1.95 -10.12 5.75
N ARG A 51 1.75 -11.16 4.96
CA ARG A 51 2.75 -11.62 3.98
C ARG A 51 2.39 -11.03 2.63
N TYR A 52 3.42 -10.53 1.91
CA TYR A 52 3.25 -9.99 0.56
C TYR A 52 4.07 -10.76 -0.45
N THR A 53 3.59 -10.77 -1.70
CA THR A 53 4.38 -11.16 -2.86
C THR A 53 4.09 -10.15 -3.97
N TYR A 54 5.14 -9.45 -4.40
CA TYR A 54 5.08 -8.53 -5.53
C TYR A 54 5.78 -9.13 -6.74
N ARG A 55 5.28 -8.80 -7.91
CA ARG A 55 5.93 -9.11 -9.18
C ARG A 55 6.31 -7.81 -9.86
N LEU A 56 7.62 -7.60 -10.02
CA LEU A 56 8.17 -6.41 -10.66
C LEU A 56 9.12 -6.86 -11.76
N LEU A 57 8.86 -6.43 -13.01
CA LEU A 57 9.74 -6.67 -14.14
C LEU A 57 10.12 -8.17 -14.29
N GLY A 58 9.15 -9.06 -14.08
CA GLY A 58 9.35 -10.50 -14.20
C GLY A 58 9.98 -11.17 -13.00
N LEU A 59 10.32 -10.41 -11.95
CA LEU A 59 10.90 -10.94 -10.72
C LEU A 59 9.86 -10.93 -9.60
N SER A 60 9.93 -11.95 -8.73
CA SER A 60 9.07 -12.04 -7.55
C SER A 60 9.81 -11.60 -6.30
N PHE A 61 9.15 -10.81 -5.47
CA PHE A 61 9.69 -10.31 -4.20
C PHE A 61 8.68 -10.64 -3.11
N SER A 62 9.13 -11.35 -2.09
CA SER A 62 8.27 -11.78 -0.98
C SER A 62 8.83 -11.35 0.37
N GLY A 63 7.95 -11.19 1.33
CA GLY A 63 8.32 -10.83 2.69
C GLY A 63 7.10 -10.53 3.51
N GLU A 64 7.29 -9.74 4.54
CA GLU A 64 6.22 -9.36 5.47
C GLU A 64 6.13 -7.85 5.64
N VAL A 65 4.93 -7.37 5.93
CA VAL A 65 4.68 -6.02 6.42
C VAL A 65 4.10 -6.11 7.81
N ARG A 66 4.50 -5.18 8.66
CA ARG A 66 4.03 -5.10 10.04
C ARG A 66 3.59 -3.67 10.32
N ALA A 67 2.38 -3.49 10.82
CA ALA A 67 1.87 -2.18 11.21
C ALA A 67 2.55 -1.75 12.51
N THR A 68 3.60 -0.92 12.39
CA THR A 68 4.38 -0.44 13.54
C THR A 68 3.76 0.78 14.19
N ASP A 69 2.90 1.51 13.45
CA ASP A 69 2.09 2.61 13.98
C ASP A 69 0.70 2.45 13.40
N TYR A 70 -0.32 2.46 14.24
CA TYR A 70 -1.69 2.21 13.83
C TYR A 70 -2.63 3.11 14.62
N VAL A 71 -3.26 4.05 13.93
CA VAL A 71 -4.26 4.93 14.51
C VAL A 71 -5.52 4.83 13.65
N PRO A 72 -6.60 4.21 14.17
CA PRO A 72 -7.83 3.99 13.40
C PRO A 72 -8.34 5.26 12.74
N ASN A 73 -8.72 5.14 11.47
CA ASN A 73 -9.29 6.21 10.65
C ASN A 73 -8.34 7.39 10.42
N GLU A 74 -7.05 7.22 10.68
CA GLU A 74 -6.08 8.30 10.57
C GLU A 74 -4.80 7.88 9.83
N ARG A 75 -4.13 6.82 10.30
CA ARG A 75 -2.89 6.39 9.65
C ARG A 75 -2.49 4.96 9.98
N ILE A 76 -1.76 4.35 9.07
CA ILE A 76 -1.03 3.11 9.31
C ILE A 76 0.38 3.29 8.76
N VAL A 77 1.38 2.97 9.57
CA VAL A 77 2.77 2.91 9.12
C VAL A 77 3.19 1.44 9.12
N TRP A 78 3.61 0.97 7.95
CA TRP A 78 4.04 -0.40 7.74
C TRP A 78 5.55 -0.47 7.64
N THR A 79 6.16 -1.42 8.33
CA THR A 79 7.56 -1.76 8.13
C THR A 79 7.62 -3.01 7.26
N MET A 80 8.36 -2.93 6.16
CA MET A 80 8.56 -4.04 5.22
C MET A 80 9.86 -4.74 5.54
N THR A 81 9.82 -6.07 5.53
CA THR A 81 11.00 -6.92 5.67
C THR A 81 10.97 -8.01 4.60
N GLY A 82 12.10 -8.70 4.42
CA GLY A 82 12.22 -9.73 3.39
C GLY A 82 12.94 -9.20 2.16
N ASP A 83 12.41 -9.55 0.98
CA ASP A 83 13.02 -9.16 -0.28
C ASP A 83 12.97 -7.65 -0.55
N LEU A 84 11.99 -6.97 0.02
CA LEU A 84 11.93 -5.51 0.02
C LEU A 84 12.04 -5.04 1.46
N GLN A 85 12.74 -3.91 1.67
CA GLN A 85 12.93 -3.36 3.00
C GLN A 85 12.65 -1.87 3.00
N GLY A 86 11.85 -1.43 3.95
CA GLY A 86 11.50 -0.01 4.04
C GLY A 86 10.22 0.23 4.79
N THR A 87 9.58 1.33 4.46
CA THR A 87 8.39 1.82 5.17
C THR A 87 7.34 2.25 4.18
N ILE A 88 6.10 1.85 4.45
CA ILE A 88 4.92 2.34 3.74
C ILE A 88 4.09 3.12 4.74
N ARG A 89 3.66 4.34 4.37
CA ARG A 89 2.82 5.18 5.22
C ARG A 89 1.52 5.49 4.51
N TRP A 90 0.43 5.22 5.18
CA TRP A 90 -0.92 5.53 4.73
C TRP A 90 -1.52 6.58 5.65
N TYR A 91 -2.08 7.63 5.06
CA TYR A 91 -2.77 8.68 5.79
C TYR A 91 -4.17 8.85 5.23
N ALA A 92 -5.16 8.90 6.11
CA ALA A 92 -6.55 9.18 5.75
C ALA A 92 -6.97 10.46 6.44
N GLU A 93 -7.42 11.45 5.67
CA GLU A 93 -7.84 12.75 6.20
C GLU A 93 -9.27 13.04 5.76
N PRO A 94 -10.16 13.40 6.70
CA PRO A 94 -11.49 13.86 6.30
C PRO A 94 -11.40 15.23 5.64
N ILE A 95 -12.06 15.39 4.49
CA ILE A 95 -12.23 16.65 3.80
C ILE A 95 -13.73 16.81 3.57
N GLU A 96 -14.40 17.50 4.50
CA GLU A 96 -15.85 17.56 4.55
C GLU A 96 -16.43 16.15 4.68
N THR A 97 -17.21 15.68 3.69
CA THR A 97 -17.78 14.32 3.69
C THR A 97 -16.93 13.32 2.93
N ARG A 98 -15.81 13.78 2.36
CA ARG A 98 -14.89 12.95 1.57
C ARG A 98 -13.63 12.61 2.37
N CYS A 99 -12.79 11.82 1.76
CA CYS A 99 -11.50 11.42 2.35
C CYS A 99 -10.37 11.70 1.38
N ARG A 100 -9.31 12.34 1.86
CA ARG A 100 -8.03 12.37 1.15
C ARG A 100 -7.18 11.24 1.67
N PHE A 101 -6.82 10.33 0.78
CA PHE A 101 -5.94 9.22 1.11
C PHE A 101 -4.57 9.45 0.49
N THR A 102 -3.52 9.37 1.32
CA THR A 102 -2.13 9.54 0.90
C THR A 102 -1.38 8.23 1.08
N TYR A 103 -0.65 7.84 0.04
CA TYR A 103 0.22 6.67 0.04
C TYR A 103 1.66 7.17 -0.12
N ALA A 104 2.50 6.90 0.85
CA ALA A 104 3.93 7.24 0.79
C ALA A 104 4.75 6.00 1.10
N ALA A 105 5.76 5.73 0.28
CA ALA A 105 6.61 4.56 0.47
C ALA A 105 8.07 4.93 0.25
N THR A 106 8.94 4.42 1.10
CA THR A 106 10.37 4.52 0.94
C THR A 106 10.94 3.13 1.16
N TYR A 107 11.57 2.54 0.13
CA TYR A 107 12.06 1.18 0.26
C TYR A 107 13.29 0.95 -0.61
N ARG A 108 13.97 -0.14 -0.33
CA ARG A 108 15.12 -0.61 -1.09
C ARG A 108 14.99 -2.10 -1.35
N VAL A 109 15.64 -2.56 -2.42
CA VAL A 109 15.80 -3.97 -2.73
C VAL A 109 17.18 -4.36 -2.26
N PRO A 110 17.32 -5.09 -1.13
CA PRO A 110 18.64 -5.53 -0.67
C PRO A 110 19.20 -6.61 -1.59
N GLY A 111 20.54 -6.72 -1.67
CA GLY A 111 21.19 -7.79 -2.43
C GLY A 111 22.28 -7.29 -3.35
N PRO A 112 22.72 -8.13 -4.31
CA PRO A 112 23.81 -7.81 -5.23
C PRO A 112 23.52 -6.53 -6.03
N ARG A 113 24.60 -5.91 -6.53
CA ARG A 113 24.51 -4.65 -7.28
C ARG A 113 23.54 -4.66 -8.44
N PHE A 114 23.41 -5.81 -9.12
CA PHE A 114 22.51 -5.89 -10.28
C PHE A 114 21.03 -5.69 -9.87
N LEU A 115 20.67 -6.03 -8.63
CA LEU A 115 19.32 -5.78 -8.12
C LEU A 115 19.10 -4.30 -7.83
N GLN A 116 20.17 -3.56 -7.54
CA GLN A 116 20.07 -2.13 -7.30
C GLN A 116 19.80 -1.33 -8.56
N SER A 117 20.04 -1.91 -9.74
CA SER A 117 19.66 -1.29 -11.00
C SER A 117 18.13 -1.17 -11.12
N LEU A 118 17.39 -1.91 -10.28
CA LEU A 118 15.94 -1.79 -10.19
C LEU A 118 15.49 -0.54 -9.43
N THR A 119 16.42 0.31 -8.99
CA THR A 119 16.11 1.57 -8.28
C THR A 119 16.32 2.81 -9.14
N GLY A 120 16.51 2.63 -10.46
CA GLY A 120 16.75 3.73 -11.38
C GLY A 120 15.48 4.52 -11.74
N PRO A 121 15.62 5.58 -12.59
CA PRO A 121 14.50 6.44 -12.96
C PRO A 121 13.32 5.71 -13.60
N LEU A 122 13.59 4.65 -14.39
CA LEU A 122 12.53 3.88 -15.03
C LEU A 122 11.69 3.13 -13.99
N VAL A 123 12.34 2.56 -12.97
CA VAL A 123 11.65 1.86 -11.90
C VAL A 123 10.86 2.84 -11.04
N ARG A 124 11.41 4.06 -10.81
CA ARG A 124 10.69 5.11 -10.10
C ARG A 124 9.38 5.45 -10.82
N ARG A 125 9.43 5.67 -12.14
CA ARG A 125 8.24 5.96 -12.94
C ARG A 125 7.24 4.82 -12.91
N TYR A 126 7.73 3.59 -12.97
CA TYR A 126 6.89 2.40 -12.87
C TYR A 126 6.15 2.38 -11.53
N ASN A 127 6.87 2.63 -10.44
CA ASN A 127 6.28 2.68 -9.11
C ASN A 127 5.26 3.80 -8.95
N GLU A 128 5.57 4.99 -9.44
CA GLU A 128 4.64 6.11 -9.37
C GLU A 128 3.34 5.78 -10.11
N ARG A 129 3.45 5.19 -11.29
CA ARG A 129 2.29 4.75 -12.07
C ARG A 129 1.51 3.69 -11.32
N GLU A 130 2.21 2.73 -10.72
CA GLU A 130 1.62 1.66 -9.94
C GLU A 130 0.78 2.20 -8.78
N ILE A 131 1.33 3.15 -8.04
CA ILE A 131 0.64 3.75 -6.90
C ILE A 131 -0.55 4.59 -7.37
N ARG A 132 -0.41 5.34 -8.47
CA ARG A 132 -1.54 6.08 -9.04
C ARG A 132 -2.66 5.15 -9.47
N THR A 133 -2.30 4.01 -10.06
CA THR A 133 -3.28 2.99 -10.47
C THR A 133 -3.97 2.38 -9.25
N LEU A 134 -3.21 2.07 -8.21
CA LEU A 134 -3.74 1.58 -6.94
C LEU A 134 -4.77 2.55 -6.37
N LEU A 135 -4.41 3.83 -6.30
CA LEU A 135 -5.29 4.86 -5.74
C LEU A 135 -6.55 5.04 -6.60
N ARG A 136 -6.41 4.98 -7.92
CA ARG A 136 -7.57 5.06 -8.83
C ARG A 136 -8.49 3.86 -8.63
N ASN A 137 -7.93 2.67 -8.51
CA ASN A 137 -8.70 1.45 -8.25
C ASN A 137 -9.43 1.54 -6.92
N LEU A 138 -8.76 2.05 -5.90
CA LEU A 138 -9.35 2.28 -4.58
C LEU A 138 -10.55 3.23 -4.69
N LYS A 139 -10.35 4.36 -5.37
CA LYS A 139 -11.40 5.36 -5.58
C LYS A 139 -12.61 4.75 -6.30
N GLU A 140 -12.38 4.06 -7.41
CA GLU A 140 -13.43 3.44 -8.19
C GLU A 140 -14.19 2.41 -7.35
N ARG A 141 -13.46 1.62 -6.57
CA ARG A 141 -14.06 0.58 -5.73
C ARG A 141 -14.98 1.18 -4.66
N LEU A 142 -14.54 2.26 -4.02
CA LEU A 142 -15.28 2.85 -2.90
C LEU A 142 -16.38 3.82 -3.34
N GLU A 143 -16.29 4.37 -4.54
CA GLU A 143 -17.32 5.26 -5.07
C GLU A 143 -18.38 4.51 -5.88
N SER A 144 -18.15 3.24 -6.18
CA SER A 144 -19.12 2.42 -6.89
C SER A 144 -20.25 2.01 -5.97
N PRO A 145 -21.52 2.10 -6.40
CA PRO A 145 -22.66 1.63 -5.59
C PRO A 145 -22.57 0.15 -5.22
N ARG A 146 -21.91 -0.67 -6.05
CA ARG A 146 -21.73 -2.10 -5.79
C ARG A 146 -20.76 -2.39 -4.65
N ALA A 147 -19.86 -1.45 -4.37
CA ALA A 147 -18.88 -1.60 -3.29
C ALA A 147 -19.49 -1.23 -1.93
N ALA A 148 -20.68 -0.66 -1.91
CA ALA A 148 -21.37 -0.26 -0.68
C ALA A 148 -22.11 -1.42 -0.01
N GLY A 149 -22.20 -2.56 -0.70
CA GLY A 149 -22.90 -3.73 -0.18
C GLY A 149 -22.01 -4.66 0.63
#